data_f8a0d1c50edbb0d19074a7abf5198a98
#
_entry.id   f8a0d1c50edbb0d19074a7abf5198a98
#
_cell.length_a   1.000
_cell.length_b   1.000
_cell.length_c   1.000
_cell.angle_alpha   90.00
_cell.angle_beta   90.00
_cell.angle_gamma   90.00
#
_symmetry.space_group_name_H-M   'P 1'
#
loop_
_entity.id
_entity.type
_entity.pdbx_description
1 polymer ?
#
loop_
_entity_poly.entity_id
_entity_poly.type
_entity_poly.pdbx_seq_one_letter_code
_entity_poly.pdbx_strand_id
1 'polypeptide(L)'
;MRDFFNWVSNRHLPARILQGLKQNFVPGLILWILGLGLVGTYYLVESARPLFLQISAWKQDYGYAYSAFSTALFGGLLPFVFMRLTGRGGRGSPLLYGFIFVIYWAFRGIDVDAFYRLQAMIF
;
A
#
# COMPACT_ATOMS: atom_id res chain seq x y z
N MET A 1 2.20 2.23 -35.11
CA MET A 1 1.99 3.59 -34.56
C MET A 1 0.53 4.07 -34.71
N ARG A 2 -0.15 3.82 -35.83
CA ARG A 2 -1.59 4.13 -35.99
C ARG A 2 -2.49 3.40 -34.98
N ASP A 3 -2.21 2.14 -34.69
CA ASP A 3 -3.03 1.33 -33.77
C ASP A 3 -2.92 1.79 -32.33
N PHE A 4 -1.76 2.32 -31.90
CA PHE A 4 -1.56 2.93 -30.60
C PHE A 4 -2.40 4.20 -30.45
N PHE A 5 -2.41 5.08 -31.45
CA PHE A 5 -3.23 6.30 -31.41
C PHE A 5 -4.73 6.00 -31.48
N ASN A 6 -5.14 5.00 -32.23
CA ASN A 6 -6.54 4.52 -32.26
C ASN A 6 -6.96 3.93 -30.92
N TRP A 7 -6.05 3.24 -30.20
CA TRP A 7 -6.28 2.71 -28.87
C TRP A 7 -6.44 3.84 -27.82
N VAL A 8 -5.62 4.88 -27.89
CA VAL A 8 -5.67 6.07 -27.01
C VAL A 8 -6.90 6.93 -27.31
N SER A 9 -7.32 7.03 -28.58
CA SER A 9 -8.49 7.80 -29.03
C SER A 9 -9.83 7.09 -28.75
N ASN A 10 -9.81 5.86 -28.25
CA ASN A 10 -11.02 5.10 -28.00
C ASN A 10 -11.85 5.77 -26.90
N ARG A 11 -13.06 6.26 -27.25
CA ARG A 11 -13.99 7.01 -26.38
C ARG A 11 -14.35 6.34 -25.06
N HIS A 12 -13.92 5.09 -24.86
CA HIS A 12 -14.14 4.31 -23.64
C HIS A 12 -13.11 4.57 -22.53
N LEU A 13 -11.94 5.18 -22.83
CA LEU A 13 -10.90 5.49 -21.84
C LEU A 13 -11.41 6.41 -20.73
N PRO A 14 -12.06 7.55 -21.01
CA PRO A 14 -12.56 8.43 -19.95
C PRO A 14 -13.64 7.75 -19.10
N ALA A 15 -14.48 6.91 -19.70
CA ALA A 15 -15.48 6.14 -18.95
C ALA A 15 -14.84 5.11 -18.01
N ARG A 16 -13.79 4.41 -18.43
CA ARG A 16 -13.05 3.45 -17.59
C ARG A 16 -12.28 4.13 -16.46
N ILE A 17 -11.67 5.28 -16.75
CA ILE A 17 -11.00 6.10 -15.72
C ILE A 17 -12.02 6.58 -14.69
N LEU A 18 -13.14 7.12 -15.13
CA LEU A 18 -14.20 7.59 -14.24
C LEU A 18 -14.80 6.44 -13.41
N GLN A 19 -14.96 5.26 -14.00
CA GLN A 19 -15.41 4.08 -13.28
C GLN A 19 -14.40 3.65 -12.22
N GLY A 20 -13.11 3.63 -12.55
CA GLY A 20 -12.03 3.33 -11.60
C GLY A 20 -11.98 4.34 -10.45
N LEU A 21 -12.12 5.63 -10.74
CA LEU A 21 -12.19 6.68 -9.73
C LEU A 21 -13.40 6.48 -8.80
N LYS A 22 -14.59 6.23 -9.34
CA LYS A 22 -15.79 5.98 -8.53
C LYS A 22 -15.66 4.75 -7.65
N GLN A 23 -15.08 3.67 -8.16
CA GLN A 23 -14.88 2.42 -7.40
C GLN A 23 -13.86 2.57 -6.26
N ASN A 24 -12.83 3.41 -6.46
CA ASN A 24 -11.75 3.61 -5.50
C ASN A 24 -11.96 4.85 -4.61
N PHE A 25 -12.97 5.68 -4.88
CA PHE A 25 -13.22 6.91 -4.13
C PHE A 25 -13.48 6.65 -2.65
N VAL A 26 -14.42 5.75 -2.34
CA VAL A 26 -14.78 5.43 -0.95
C VAL A 26 -13.63 4.76 -0.20
N PRO A 27 -12.98 3.69 -0.73
CA PRO A 27 -11.79 3.13 -0.09
C PRO A 27 -10.66 4.14 0.08
N GLY A 28 -10.42 4.98 -0.92
CA GLY A 28 -9.42 6.04 -0.87
C GLY A 28 -9.72 7.08 0.22
N LEU A 29 -10.98 7.52 0.33
CA LEU A 29 -11.41 8.45 1.36
C LEU A 29 -11.23 7.88 2.77
N ILE A 30 -11.56 6.62 2.97
CA ILE A 30 -11.35 5.92 4.25
C ILE A 30 -9.86 5.90 4.62
N LEU A 31 -8.98 5.56 3.67
CA LEU A 31 -7.53 5.58 3.89
C LEU A 31 -7.01 6.97 4.21
N TRP A 32 -7.52 8.01 3.56
CA TRP A 32 -7.19 9.39 3.86
C TRP A 32 -7.59 9.80 5.28
N ILE A 33 -8.83 9.47 5.69
CA ILE A 33 -9.32 9.76 7.04
C ILE A 33 -8.47 9.03 8.09
N LEU A 34 -8.14 7.76 7.86
CA LEU A 34 -7.27 6.99 8.75
C LEU A 34 -5.86 7.59 8.82
N GLY A 35 -5.27 7.95 7.69
CA GLY A 35 -3.94 8.56 7.62
C GLY A 35 -3.90 9.90 8.35
N LEU A 36 -4.85 10.80 8.08
CA LEU A 36 -4.97 12.08 8.77
C LEU A 36 -5.26 11.89 10.27
N GLY A 37 -6.07 10.90 10.62
CA GLY A 37 -6.33 10.54 12.02
C GLY A 37 -5.06 10.12 12.75
N LEU A 38 -4.22 9.27 12.14
CA LEU A 38 -2.92 8.86 12.71
C LEU A 38 -1.98 10.06 12.88
N VAL A 39 -1.86 10.91 11.86
CA VAL A 39 -1.05 12.14 11.94
C VAL A 39 -1.58 13.07 13.02
N GLY A 40 -2.89 13.30 13.04
CA GLY A 40 -3.54 14.12 14.08
C GLY A 40 -3.31 13.56 15.48
N THR A 41 -3.41 12.24 15.66
CA THR A 41 -3.14 11.59 16.94
C THR A 41 -1.71 11.83 17.42
N TYR A 42 -0.73 11.76 16.51
CA TYR A 42 0.67 12.03 16.85
C TYR A 42 0.88 13.46 17.38
N TYR A 43 0.25 14.45 16.73
CA TYR A 43 0.45 15.86 17.08
C TYR A 43 -0.44 16.35 18.22
N LEU A 44 -1.67 15.85 18.32
CA LEU A 44 -2.67 16.37 19.25
C LEU A 44 -2.79 15.56 20.55
N VAL A 45 -2.36 14.28 20.55
CA VAL A 45 -2.48 13.39 21.70
C VAL A 45 -1.11 13.06 22.27
N GLU A 46 -0.70 13.79 23.31
CA GLU A 46 0.62 13.60 23.92
C GLU A 46 0.86 12.19 24.44
N SER A 47 -0.16 11.54 25.00
CA SER A 47 -0.08 10.16 25.50
C SER A 47 0.15 9.12 24.40
N ALA A 48 -0.12 9.44 23.14
CA ALA A 48 0.12 8.55 22.00
C ALA A 48 1.54 8.65 21.44
N ARG A 49 2.25 9.75 21.67
CA ARG A 49 3.62 9.98 21.17
C ARG A 49 4.61 8.87 21.52
N PRO A 50 4.65 8.32 22.76
CA PRO A 50 5.57 7.24 23.11
C PRO A 50 5.39 6.00 22.23
N LEU A 51 4.15 5.66 21.85
CA LEU A 51 3.86 4.54 20.95
C LEU A 51 4.48 4.77 19.56
N PHE A 52 4.32 5.95 18.99
CA PHE A 52 4.89 6.27 17.67
C PHE A 52 6.42 6.31 17.72
N LEU A 53 7.02 6.82 18.81
CA LEU A 53 8.46 6.80 19.01
C LEU A 53 9.00 5.38 19.13
N GLN A 54 8.28 4.48 19.80
CA GLN A 54 8.65 3.07 19.90
C GLN A 54 8.60 2.37 18.52
N ILE A 55 7.58 2.66 17.71
CA ILE A 55 7.49 2.15 16.33
C ILE A 55 8.67 2.68 15.50
N SER A 56 9.03 3.94 15.66
CA SER A 56 10.20 4.54 15.00
C SER A 56 11.51 3.88 15.42
N ALA A 57 11.67 3.60 16.72
CA ALA A 57 12.83 2.88 17.25
C ALA A 57 12.93 1.46 16.63
N TRP A 58 11.84 0.71 16.58
CA TRP A 58 11.82 -0.59 15.93
C TRP A 58 12.23 -0.51 14.46
N LYS A 59 11.78 0.52 13.74
CA LYS A 59 12.20 0.74 12.35
C LYS A 59 13.71 0.98 12.24
N GLN A 60 14.31 1.71 13.18
CA GLN A 60 15.74 1.97 13.21
C GLN A 60 16.55 0.70 13.55
N ASP A 61 16.10 -0.07 14.54
CA ASP A 61 16.78 -1.27 15.02
C ASP A 61 16.73 -2.41 14.01
N TYR A 62 15.54 -2.66 13.42
CA TYR A 62 15.33 -3.77 12.48
C TYR A 62 15.53 -3.38 11.01
N GLY A 63 15.62 -2.09 10.69
CA GLY A 63 15.95 -1.59 9.35
C GLY A 63 15.10 -2.21 8.24
N TYR A 64 15.77 -2.84 7.28
CA TYR A 64 15.11 -3.48 6.13
C TYR A 64 14.13 -4.61 6.50
N ALA A 65 14.40 -5.33 7.57
CA ALA A 65 13.50 -6.39 8.05
C ALA A 65 12.16 -5.82 8.51
N TYR A 66 12.17 -4.67 9.18
CA TYR A 66 10.95 -3.96 9.56
C TYR A 66 10.15 -3.52 8.31
N SER A 67 10.83 -2.94 7.33
CA SER A 67 10.19 -2.47 6.09
C SER A 67 9.61 -3.64 5.28
N ALA A 68 10.33 -4.75 5.18
CA ALA A 68 9.86 -5.98 4.55
C ALA A 68 8.60 -6.53 5.26
N PHE A 69 8.66 -6.67 6.58
CA PHE A 69 7.56 -7.22 7.38
C PHE A 69 6.31 -6.32 7.32
N SER A 70 6.46 -5.02 7.58
CA SER A 70 5.33 -4.09 7.57
C SER A 70 4.66 -4.03 6.20
N THR A 71 5.44 -3.99 5.13
CA THR A 71 4.89 -3.95 3.76
C THR A 71 4.27 -5.27 3.34
N ALA A 72 4.87 -6.41 3.74
CA ALA A 72 4.27 -7.72 3.55
C ALA A 72 2.91 -7.86 4.25
N LEU A 73 2.82 -7.34 5.47
CA LEU A 73 1.59 -7.36 6.26
C LEU A 73 0.51 -6.45 5.66
N PHE A 74 0.80 -5.15 5.51
CA PHE A 74 -0.18 -4.14 5.10
C PHE A 74 -0.42 -4.10 3.59
N GLY A 75 0.60 -4.34 2.78
CA GLY A 75 0.49 -4.35 1.32
C GLY A 75 0.14 -5.73 0.75
N GLY A 76 0.55 -6.80 1.43
CA GLY A 76 0.37 -8.18 0.98
C GLY A 76 -0.76 -8.92 1.69
N LEU A 77 -0.53 -9.28 2.95
CA LEU A 77 -1.42 -10.18 3.68
C LEU A 77 -2.83 -9.61 3.90
N LEU A 78 -2.93 -8.41 4.43
CA LEU A 78 -4.23 -7.78 4.73
C LEU A 78 -5.10 -7.59 3.48
N PRO A 79 -4.60 -7.04 2.35
CA PRO A 79 -5.37 -6.97 1.12
C PRO A 79 -5.78 -8.35 0.58
N PHE A 80 -4.92 -9.35 0.67
CA PHE A 80 -5.23 -10.70 0.24
C PHE A 80 -6.37 -11.31 1.07
N VAL A 81 -6.30 -11.21 2.40
CA VAL A 81 -7.35 -11.67 3.32
C VAL A 81 -8.65 -10.94 3.04
N PHE A 82 -8.61 -9.62 2.86
CA PHE A 82 -9.79 -8.81 2.55
C PHE A 82 -10.43 -9.23 1.22
N MET A 83 -9.65 -9.42 0.15
CA MET A 83 -10.16 -9.90 -1.13
C MET A 83 -10.80 -11.28 -1.01
N ARG A 84 -10.21 -12.16 -0.19
CA ARG A 84 -10.74 -13.51 0.03
C ARG A 84 -12.06 -13.49 0.81
N LEU A 85 -12.16 -12.68 1.85
CA LEU A 85 -13.36 -12.53 2.68
C LEU A 85 -14.51 -11.87 1.91
N THR A 86 -14.21 -10.92 1.04
CA THR A 86 -15.22 -10.21 0.24
C THR A 86 -15.59 -10.92 -1.07
N GLY A 87 -14.95 -12.06 -1.37
CA GLY A 87 -15.14 -12.79 -2.62
C GLY A 87 -14.64 -12.07 -3.89
N ARG A 88 -13.99 -10.92 -3.75
CA ARG A 88 -13.46 -10.14 -4.87
C ARG A 88 -12.26 -10.78 -5.57
N GLY A 89 -11.56 -11.67 -4.88
CA GLY A 89 -10.42 -12.42 -5.44
C GLY A 89 -10.78 -13.66 -6.28
N GLY A 90 -12.06 -13.87 -6.57
CA GLY A 90 -12.56 -15.09 -7.20
C GLY A 90 -12.64 -16.27 -6.20
N ARG A 91 -13.71 -17.09 -6.34
CA ARG A 91 -13.82 -18.33 -5.56
C ARG A 91 -12.74 -19.29 -6.01
N GLY A 92 -11.75 -19.52 -5.15
CA GLY A 92 -10.71 -20.52 -5.38
C GLY A 92 -9.31 -20.00 -5.68
N SER A 93 -9.00 -18.71 -5.37
CA SER A 93 -7.60 -18.24 -5.41
C SER A 93 -6.75 -19.15 -4.52
N PRO A 94 -5.79 -19.93 -5.07
CA PRO A 94 -4.96 -20.82 -4.29
C PRO A 94 -4.21 -20.00 -3.20
N LEU A 95 -4.00 -20.58 -2.03
CA LEU A 95 -3.17 -19.97 -0.97
C LEU A 95 -1.77 -19.60 -1.48
N LEU A 96 -1.30 -20.33 -2.50
CA LEU A 96 -0.03 -20.04 -3.16
C LEU A 96 0.03 -18.62 -3.74
N TYR A 97 -1.04 -18.10 -4.34
CA TYR A 97 -1.07 -16.71 -4.82
C TYR A 97 -0.95 -15.71 -3.68
N GLY A 98 -1.60 -15.98 -2.55
CA GLY A 98 -1.45 -15.16 -1.35
C GLY A 98 -0.02 -15.14 -0.84
N PHE A 99 0.63 -16.30 -0.82
CA PHE A 99 2.03 -16.42 -0.40
C PHE A 99 2.99 -15.65 -1.34
N ILE A 100 2.84 -15.84 -2.66
CA ILE A 100 3.63 -15.09 -3.65
C ILE A 100 3.39 -13.58 -3.52
N PHE A 101 2.14 -13.17 -3.31
CA PHE A 101 1.77 -11.77 -3.15
C PHE A 101 2.42 -11.14 -1.90
N VAL A 102 2.43 -11.87 -0.77
CA VAL A 102 3.10 -11.44 0.48
C VAL A 102 4.61 -11.30 0.28
N ILE A 103 5.26 -12.28 -0.38
CA ILE A 103 6.69 -12.23 -0.68
C ILE A 103 7.00 -11.03 -1.59
N TYR A 104 6.21 -10.82 -2.64
CA TYR A 104 6.38 -9.68 -3.53
C TYR A 104 6.36 -8.36 -2.76
N TRP A 105 5.39 -8.17 -1.86
CA TRP A 105 5.28 -6.95 -1.06
C TRP A 105 6.41 -6.81 -0.04
N ALA A 106 6.93 -7.92 0.51
CA ALA A 106 8.13 -7.89 1.35
C ALA A 106 9.33 -7.30 0.60
N PHE A 107 9.59 -7.77 -0.63
CA PHE A 107 10.65 -7.23 -1.47
C PHE A 107 10.42 -5.75 -1.81
N ARG A 108 9.18 -5.37 -2.15
CA ARG A 108 8.84 -3.96 -2.42
C ARG A 108 9.11 -3.07 -1.22
N GLY A 109 8.90 -3.55 0.00
CA GLY A 109 9.24 -2.82 1.21
C GLY A 109 10.74 -2.54 1.35
N ILE A 110 11.57 -3.53 1.04
CA ILE A 110 13.03 -3.38 1.02
C ILE A 110 13.46 -2.37 -0.06
N ASP A 111 12.94 -2.49 -1.28
CA ASP A 111 13.26 -1.58 -2.39
C ASP A 111 12.96 -0.13 -2.02
N VAL A 112 11.79 0.13 -1.47
CA VAL A 112 11.36 1.48 -1.09
C VAL A 112 12.24 2.03 0.02
N ASP A 113 12.56 1.24 1.04
CA ASP A 113 13.44 1.66 2.14
C ASP A 113 14.87 1.93 1.64
N ALA A 114 15.41 1.08 0.76
CA ALA A 114 16.69 1.27 0.11
C ALA A 114 16.73 2.59 -0.69
N PHE A 115 15.67 2.89 -1.43
CA PHE A 115 15.55 4.11 -2.21
C PHE A 115 15.55 5.36 -1.32
N TYR A 116 14.79 5.35 -0.21
CA TYR A 116 14.80 6.46 0.74
C TYR A 116 16.15 6.66 1.43
N ARG A 117 16.85 5.58 1.79
CA ARG A 117 18.20 5.66 2.37
C ARG A 117 19.19 6.21 1.36
N LEU A 118 19.09 5.81 0.09
CA LEU A 118 19.92 6.34 -0.98
C LEU A 118 19.68 7.86 -1.17
N GLN A 119 18.42 8.29 -1.19
CA GLN A 119 18.09 9.71 -1.25
C GLN A 119 18.69 10.50 -0.08
N ALA A 120 18.58 9.97 1.15
CA ALA A 120 19.14 10.62 2.35
C ALA A 120 20.67 10.69 2.36
N MET A 121 21.37 9.87 1.56
CA MET A 121 22.83 9.97 1.36
C MET A 121 23.22 11.03 0.33
N ILE A 122 22.32 11.32 -0.61
CA ILE A 122 22.61 12.25 -1.72
C ILE A 122 22.23 13.69 -1.37
N PHE A 123 21.18 13.87 -0.58
CA PHE A 123 20.61 15.17 -0.17
C PHE A 123 20.75 15.43 1.31
#